data_5fbe1f2e8411a1a4b8a270c6e9c7336c
#
_entry.id   5fbe1f2e8411a1a4b8a270c6e9c7336c
#
_cell.length_a   1.000
_cell.length_b   1.000
_cell.length_c   1.000
_cell.angle_alpha   90.00
_cell.angle_beta   90.00
_cell.angle_gamma   90.00
#
_symmetry.space_group_name_H-M   'P 1'
#
loop_
_entity.id
_entity.type
_entity.pdbx_description
1 polymer ?
#
loop_
_entity_poly.entity_id
_entity_poly.type
_entity_poly.pdbx_seq_one_letter_code
_entity_poly.pdbx_strand_id
1 'polypeptide(L)'
;ISSPNRRGIIEMFEYLYDKIVSIYHDKEPLINVIAWYGLETVNRTGGDEIKQWNCIIFLRSKHRPECYYAQGKKGLLISPAIAEMCGVFPIVREEDLDKITAKKITQIYKEVSLSQEQLKALTDQTS
;
A
#
# COMPACT_ATOMS: atom_id res chain seq x y z
N ILE A 1 10.74 -4.24 0.06
CA ILE A 1 12.07 -4.48 0.64
C ILE A 1 12.13 -5.84 1.30
N SER A 2 13.30 -6.45 1.31
CA SER A 2 13.53 -7.76 1.95
C SER A 2 14.94 -7.85 2.54
N SER A 3 15.11 -8.67 3.61
CA SER A 3 16.40 -8.87 4.27
C SER A 3 16.45 -10.25 4.94
N PRO A 4 17.59 -10.95 4.92
CA PRO A 4 17.75 -12.24 5.59
C PRO A 4 17.67 -12.13 7.12
N ASN A 5 17.89 -10.96 7.70
CA ASN A 5 17.83 -10.77 9.14
C ASN A 5 16.91 -9.59 9.53
N ARG A 6 16.39 -9.65 10.77
CA ARG A 6 15.46 -8.66 11.31
C ARG A 6 16.06 -7.24 11.38
N ARG A 7 17.33 -7.13 11.73
CA ARG A 7 18.00 -5.84 11.83
C ARG A 7 18.07 -5.15 10.47
N GLY A 8 18.47 -5.89 9.44
CA GLY A 8 18.56 -5.35 8.09
C GLY A 8 17.23 -4.84 7.53
N ILE A 9 16.09 -5.55 7.79
CA ILE A 9 14.79 -5.05 7.32
C ILE A 9 14.38 -3.76 8.07
N ILE A 10 14.73 -3.62 9.36
CA ILE A 10 14.47 -2.42 10.14
C ILE A 10 15.29 -1.25 9.59
N GLU A 11 16.59 -1.42 9.41
CA GLU A 11 17.49 -0.38 8.88
C GLU A 11 17.05 0.09 7.47
N MET A 12 16.64 -0.84 6.61
CA MET A 12 16.08 -0.51 5.29
C MET A 12 14.76 0.25 5.39
N PHE A 13 13.89 -0.14 6.32
CA PHE A 13 12.62 0.54 6.54
C PHE A 13 12.85 1.97 7.05
N GLU A 14 13.71 2.17 8.04
CA GLU A 14 14.06 3.49 8.59
C GLU A 14 14.62 4.40 7.50
N TYR A 15 15.56 3.90 6.70
CA TYR A 15 16.12 4.66 5.57
C TYR A 15 15.03 5.10 4.57
N LEU A 16 14.12 4.18 4.20
CA LEU A 16 13.02 4.52 3.29
C LEU A 16 12.00 5.46 3.93
N TYR A 17 11.72 5.29 5.22
CA TYR A 17 10.79 6.15 5.96
C TYR A 17 11.23 7.62 5.92
N ASP A 18 12.51 7.89 6.16
CA ASP A 18 13.07 9.24 6.08
C ASP A 18 12.89 9.86 4.68
N LYS A 19 13.07 9.05 3.64
CA LYS A 19 12.79 9.47 2.25
C LYS A 19 11.31 9.72 2.00
N ILE A 20 10.44 8.87 2.53
CA ILE A 20 8.99 9.02 2.42
C ILE A 20 8.52 10.31 3.10
N VAL A 21 9.00 10.61 4.31
CA VAL A 21 8.67 11.85 5.03
C VAL A 21 8.96 13.08 4.19
N SER A 22 10.06 13.10 3.46
CA SER A 22 10.41 14.25 2.60
C SER A 22 9.38 14.54 1.49
N ILE A 23 8.70 13.51 0.97
CA ILE A 23 7.64 13.64 -0.05
C ILE A 23 6.38 14.27 0.53
N TYR A 24 6.09 13.99 1.80
CA TYR A 24 4.90 14.51 2.48
C TYR A 24 5.12 15.90 3.08
N HIS A 25 6.25 16.57 2.76
CA HIS A 25 6.56 17.94 3.18
C HIS A 25 6.40 18.13 4.70
N ASP A 26 7.11 17.32 5.48
CA ASP A 26 7.12 17.32 6.95
C ASP A 26 5.75 17.02 7.62
N LYS A 27 4.79 16.53 6.87
CA LYS A 27 3.57 15.94 7.42
C LYS A 27 3.78 14.46 7.69
N GLU A 28 3.03 13.92 8.63
CA GLU A 28 3.01 12.47 8.86
C GLU A 28 2.63 11.74 7.58
N PRO A 29 3.48 10.82 7.07
CA PRO A 29 3.20 10.12 5.84
C PRO A 29 2.03 9.14 6.00
N LEU A 30 1.14 9.13 5.01
CA LEU A 30 0.04 8.19 4.94
C LEU A 30 0.55 6.88 4.34
N ILE A 31 0.89 5.91 5.19
CA ILE A 31 1.40 4.60 4.77
C ILE A 31 0.60 3.45 5.38
N ASN A 32 0.55 2.34 4.65
CA ASN A 32 0.22 1.04 5.21
C ASN A 32 1.44 0.13 5.04
N VAL A 33 1.76 -0.65 6.07
CA VAL A 33 2.94 -1.51 6.09
C VAL A 33 2.51 -2.94 6.36
N ILE A 34 2.99 -3.86 5.54
CA ILE A 34 2.85 -5.30 5.75
C ILE A 34 4.25 -5.88 5.84
N ALA A 35 4.54 -6.58 6.92
CA ALA A 35 5.82 -7.27 7.09
C ALA A 35 5.59 -8.72 7.51
N TRP A 36 6.38 -9.63 6.94
CA TRP A 36 6.34 -11.05 7.28
C TRP A 36 7.71 -11.70 7.17
N TYR A 37 7.87 -12.82 7.85
CA TYR A 37 9.02 -13.70 7.68
C TYR A 37 8.58 -14.97 6.97
N GLY A 38 9.18 -15.29 5.84
CA GLY A 38 8.75 -16.44 5.04
C GLY A 38 9.72 -16.83 3.93
N LEU A 39 9.36 -17.89 3.25
CA LEU A 39 10.09 -18.38 2.08
C LEU A 39 9.81 -17.46 0.89
N GLU A 40 10.88 -17.08 0.21
CA GLU A 40 10.84 -16.37 -1.07
C GLU A 40 11.71 -17.10 -2.10
N THR A 41 11.20 -17.19 -3.30
CA THR A 41 11.98 -17.74 -4.43
C THR A 41 12.86 -16.63 -5.00
N VAL A 42 14.18 -16.79 -4.86
CA VAL A 42 15.16 -15.76 -5.25
C VAL A 42 15.22 -15.54 -6.77
N ASN A 43 14.83 -16.56 -7.56
CA ASN A 43 14.77 -16.47 -9.03
C ASN A 43 13.47 -17.05 -9.56
N ARG A 44 12.80 -16.34 -10.46
CA ARG A 44 11.57 -16.81 -11.14
C ARG A 44 11.75 -18.08 -12.00
N THR A 45 12.97 -18.55 -12.17
CA THR A 45 13.35 -19.70 -13.02
C THR A 45 13.84 -20.92 -12.23
N GLY A 46 13.34 -21.10 -10.99
CA GLY A 46 13.67 -22.29 -10.18
C GLY A 46 14.92 -22.12 -9.30
N GLY A 47 15.06 -20.93 -8.71
CA GLY A 47 16.13 -20.68 -7.72
C GLY A 47 15.83 -21.24 -6.33
N ASP A 48 16.84 -21.19 -5.47
CA ASP A 48 16.75 -21.63 -4.09
C ASP A 48 15.70 -20.80 -3.31
N GLU A 49 14.88 -21.48 -2.52
CA GLU A 49 13.98 -20.83 -1.56
C GLU A 49 14.78 -20.40 -0.34
N ILE A 50 14.75 -19.13 -0.02
CA ILE A 50 15.35 -18.60 1.19
C ILE A 50 14.28 -18.04 2.14
N LYS A 51 14.50 -18.25 3.44
CA LYS A 51 13.69 -17.58 4.47
C LYS A 51 14.25 -16.21 4.75
N GLN A 52 13.40 -15.19 4.59
CA GLN A 52 13.79 -13.81 4.83
C GLN A 52 12.64 -12.97 5.36
N TRP A 53 12.97 -11.84 5.92
CA TRP A 53 12.02 -10.78 6.23
C TRP A 53 11.64 -10.03 4.96
N ASN A 54 10.36 -9.81 4.79
CA ASN A 54 9.78 -9.07 3.68
C ASN A 54 8.92 -7.94 4.21
N CYS A 55 8.90 -6.81 3.50
CA CYS A 55 8.07 -5.69 3.85
C CYS A 55 7.55 -5.00 2.58
N ILE A 56 6.26 -4.75 2.54
CA ILE A 56 5.59 -3.94 1.54
C ILE A 56 5.11 -2.67 2.21
N ILE A 57 5.42 -1.52 1.60
CA ILE A 57 4.98 -0.21 2.05
C ILE A 57 4.07 0.37 0.98
N PHE A 58 2.81 0.59 1.32
CA PHE A 58 1.83 1.27 0.45
C PHE A 58 1.82 2.75 0.79
N LEU A 59 2.19 3.57 -0.16
CA LEU A 59 2.19 5.03 -0.04
C LEU A 59 0.86 5.59 -0.49
N ARG A 60 0.25 6.43 0.33
CA ARG A 60 -1.10 6.93 0.11
C ARG A 60 -1.12 8.45 0.00
N SER A 61 -1.99 8.97 -0.86
CA SER A 61 -2.25 10.41 -1.01
C SER A 61 -3.35 10.91 -0.08
N LYS A 62 -4.30 10.03 0.28
CA LYS A 62 -5.42 10.34 1.18
C LYS A 62 -5.98 9.10 1.87
N HIS A 63 -6.66 9.29 2.99
CA HIS A 63 -7.25 8.19 3.77
C HIS A 63 -8.46 7.56 3.10
N ARG A 64 -9.31 8.38 2.45
CA ARG A 64 -10.62 7.95 1.94
C ARG A 64 -10.85 8.45 0.53
N PRO A 65 -11.45 7.61 -0.34
CA PRO A 65 -11.85 8.01 -1.68
C PRO A 65 -13.07 8.92 -1.63
N GLU A 66 -13.34 9.65 -2.71
CA GLU A 66 -14.50 10.57 -2.78
C GLU A 66 -15.84 9.86 -2.63
N CYS A 67 -15.93 8.61 -3.10
CA CYS A 67 -17.15 7.82 -2.94
C CYS A 67 -17.52 7.56 -1.48
N TYR A 68 -16.58 7.66 -0.55
CA TYR A 68 -16.87 7.56 0.89
C TYR A 68 -17.77 8.71 1.38
N TYR A 69 -17.56 9.91 0.86
CA TYR A 69 -18.29 11.11 1.25
C TYR A 69 -19.55 11.36 0.39
N ALA A 70 -19.66 10.66 -0.74
CA ALA A 70 -20.78 10.81 -1.65
C ALA A 70 -22.06 10.24 -1.03
N GLN A 71 -23.20 10.82 -1.40
CA GLN A 71 -24.53 10.36 -0.96
C GLN A 71 -25.27 9.60 -2.05
N GLY A 72 -26.29 8.84 -1.65
CA GLY A 72 -27.17 8.10 -2.54
C GLY A 72 -26.44 7.03 -3.35
N LYS A 73 -26.82 6.89 -4.61
CA LYS A 73 -26.29 5.83 -5.49
C LYS A 73 -24.79 5.91 -5.74
N LYS A 74 -24.18 7.08 -5.62
CA LYS A 74 -22.73 7.28 -5.79
C LYS A 74 -21.94 7.00 -4.51
N GLY A 75 -22.61 6.96 -3.38
CA GLY A 75 -22.00 6.72 -2.08
C GLY A 75 -21.59 5.26 -1.93
N LEU A 76 -20.41 5.04 -1.38
CA LEU A 76 -19.87 3.71 -1.08
C LEU A 76 -19.04 3.82 0.20
N LEU A 77 -19.51 3.15 1.27
CA LEU A 77 -18.86 3.22 2.58
C LEU A 77 -17.60 2.35 2.61
N ILE A 78 -16.56 2.81 1.94
CA ILE A 78 -15.23 2.19 1.90
C ILE A 78 -14.17 3.18 2.36
N SER A 79 -13.38 2.77 3.34
CA SER A 79 -12.22 3.52 3.83
C SER A 79 -11.00 2.61 3.78
N PRO A 80 -10.30 2.52 2.63
CA PRO A 80 -9.20 1.60 2.48
C PRO A 80 -8.17 1.77 3.60
N ALA A 81 -7.91 0.68 4.31
CA ALA A 81 -6.89 0.56 5.34
C ALA A 81 -6.00 -0.64 5.02
N ILE A 82 -5.40 -1.27 6.01
CA ILE A 82 -4.48 -2.39 5.75
C ILE A 82 -5.18 -3.61 5.12
N ALA A 83 -6.40 -3.93 5.54
CA ALA A 83 -7.15 -5.08 5.00
C ALA A 83 -7.44 -4.89 3.51
N GLU A 84 -7.96 -3.75 3.13
CA GLU A 84 -8.28 -3.42 1.74
C GLU A 84 -7.01 -3.35 0.88
N MET A 85 -5.92 -2.81 1.42
CA MET A 85 -4.64 -2.78 0.71
C MET A 85 -4.05 -4.18 0.49
N CYS A 86 -4.44 -5.16 1.33
CA CYS A 86 -4.14 -6.59 1.14
C CYS A 86 -5.14 -7.32 0.22
N GLY A 87 -6.14 -6.62 -0.33
CA GLY A 87 -7.14 -7.20 -1.23
C GLY A 87 -8.40 -7.75 -0.54
N VAL A 88 -8.59 -7.50 0.75
CA VAL A 88 -9.79 -7.91 1.51
C VAL A 88 -10.67 -6.70 1.76
N PHE A 89 -11.82 -6.63 1.08
CA PHE A 89 -12.77 -5.53 1.20
C PHE A 89 -13.96 -5.90 2.09
N PRO A 90 -13.97 -5.49 3.37
CA PRO A 90 -15.14 -5.63 4.21
C PRO A 90 -16.27 -4.72 3.70
N ILE A 91 -17.42 -5.30 3.40
CA ILE A 91 -18.61 -4.56 2.99
C ILE A 91 -19.51 -4.37 4.20
N VAL A 92 -19.65 -3.14 4.64
CA VAL A 92 -20.36 -2.80 5.88
C VAL A 92 -21.87 -2.67 5.66
N ARG A 93 -22.30 -2.28 4.45
CA ARG A 93 -23.70 -2.08 4.11
C ARG A 93 -24.11 -3.01 2.97
N GLU A 94 -25.23 -3.69 3.11
CA GLU A 94 -25.78 -4.59 2.08
C GLU A 94 -25.99 -3.87 0.75
N GLU A 95 -26.47 -2.63 0.78
CA GLU A 95 -26.68 -1.78 -0.42
C GLU A 95 -25.39 -1.45 -1.20
N ASP A 96 -24.23 -1.71 -0.64
CA ASP A 96 -22.94 -1.46 -1.27
C ASP A 96 -22.39 -2.69 -2.00
N LEU A 97 -22.97 -3.89 -1.77
CA LEU A 97 -22.52 -5.14 -2.41
C LEU A 97 -22.51 -5.03 -3.95
N ASP A 98 -23.60 -4.54 -4.52
CA ASP A 98 -23.73 -4.42 -5.99
C ASP A 98 -22.88 -3.29 -6.59
N LYS A 99 -22.34 -2.40 -5.76
CA LYS A 99 -21.49 -1.29 -6.19
C LYS A 99 -20.02 -1.66 -6.29
N ILE A 100 -19.62 -2.78 -5.63
CA ILE A 100 -18.23 -3.26 -5.62
C ILE A 100 -17.96 -4.08 -6.88
N THR A 101 -17.17 -3.48 -7.76
CA THR A 101 -16.68 -4.14 -8.98
C THR A 101 -15.16 -4.02 -9.04
N ALA A 102 -14.49 -4.89 -9.80
CA ALA A 102 -13.04 -4.79 -10.01
C ALA A 102 -12.62 -3.40 -10.53
N LYS A 103 -13.43 -2.83 -11.44
CA LYS A 103 -13.20 -1.46 -11.95
C LYS A 103 -13.28 -0.41 -10.83
N LYS A 104 -14.29 -0.53 -9.95
CA LYS A 104 -14.47 0.41 -8.83
C LYS A 104 -13.34 0.30 -7.82
N ILE A 105 -12.91 -0.91 -7.49
CA ILE A 105 -11.76 -1.17 -6.62
C ILE A 105 -10.49 -0.56 -7.21
N THR A 106 -10.22 -0.81 -8.49
CA THR A 106 -9.04 -0.23 -9.18
C THR A 106 -9.08 1.31 -9.15
N GLN A 107 -10.24 1.91 -9.34
CA GLN A 107 -10.42 3.36 -9.24
C GLN A 107 -10.11 3.86 -7.83
N ILE A 108 -10.62 3.18 -6.80
CA ILE A 108 -10.38 3.52 -5.39
C ILE A 108 -8.88 3.47 -5.07
N TYR A 109 -8.18 2.40 -5.48
CA TYR A 109 -6.74 2.29 -5.26
C TYR A 109 -5.96 3.41 -5.95
N LYS A 110 -6.27 3.71 -7.21
CA LYS A 110 -5.63 4.82 -7.93
C LYS A 110 -5.85 6.16 -7.25
N GLU A 111 -7.03 6.35 -6.67
CA GLU A 111 -7.40 7.60 -6.03
C GLU A 111 -6.70 7.81 -4.68
N VAL A 112 -6.53 6.75 -3.88
CA VAL A 112 -5.94 6.84 -2.54
C VAL A 112 -4.43 6.64 -2.52
N SER A 113 -3.82 6.17 -3.61
CA SER A 113 -2.37 5.96 -3.74
C SER A 113 -1.66 7.21 -4.26
N LEU A 114 -0.35 7.28 -4.06
CA LEU A 114 0.48 8.29 -4.72
C LEU A 114 0.45 8.12 -6.24
N SER A 115 0.61 9.23 -6.95
CA SER A 115 0.77 9.21 -8.40
C SER A 115 2.10 8.57 -8.83
N GLN A 116 2.18 8.15 -10.10
CA GLN A 116 3.42 7.62 -10.65
C GLN A 116 4.58 8.64 -10.61
N GLU A 117 4.27 9.93 -10.76
CA GLU A 117 5.27 11.01 -10.70
C GLU A 117 5.84 11.14 -9.29
N GLN A 118 4.98 11.10 -8.27
CA GLN A 118 5.41 11.13 -6.88
C GLN A 118 6.24 9.90 -6.50
N LEU A 119 5.87 8.71 -7.01
CA LEU A 119 6.63 7.48 -6.80
C LEU A 119 8.00 7.52 -7.51
N LYS A 120 8.07 8.08 -8.72
CA LYS A 120 9.35 8.28 -9.42
C LYS A 120 10.27 9.23 -8.66
N ALA A 121 9.75 10.35 -8.17
CA ALA A 121 10.53 11.27 -7.37
C ALA A 121 11.18 10.60 -6.14
N LEU A 122 10.49 9.62 -5.52
CA LEU A 122 11.04 8.81 -4.43
C LEU A 122 12.18 7.91 -4.93
N THR A 123 11.97 7.18 -6.04
CA THR A 123 12.97 6.24 -6.56
C THR A 123 14.23 6.97 -7.06
N ASP A 124 14.09 8.15 -7.67
CA ASP A 124 15.23 8.95 -8.15
C ASP A 124 16.08 9.49 -6.98
N GLN A 125 15.47 9.72 -5.82
CA GLN A 125 16.18 10.10 -4.59
C GLN A 125 16.84 8.90 -3.87
N THR A 126 16.49 7.67 -4.26
CA THR A 126 17.03 6.43 -3.67
C THR A 126 18.13 5.79 -4.52
N SER A 127 18.37 6.33 -5.70
CA SER A 127 19.48 5.95 -6.59
C SER A 127 20.68 6.83 -6.36
#